data_5bf75d4e8648c1f273e9dc71dc77a5df
#
_entry.id   5bf75d4e8648c1f273e9dc71dc77a5df
#
_cell.length_a   1.000
_cell.length_b   1.000
_cell.length_c   1.000
_cell.angle_alpha   90.00
_cell.angle_beta   90.00
_cell.angle_gamma   90.00
#
_symmetry.space_group_name_H-M   'P 1'
#
loop_
_entity.id
_entity.type
_entity.pdbx_description
1 polymer ?
#
loop_
_entity_poly.entity_id
_entity_poly.type
_entity_poly.pdbx_seq_one_letter_code
_entity_poly.pdbx_strand_id
1 'polypeptide(L)'
;SGRDKEKERLELARKILATKHLPKWFQFLENLLLENKDSNFFVGNKISIADLAIWRLLGWLSSGLLDGVPANILEPYEKLNELREEVYKHPKVNEWMLKTYGKII
;
A
#
# COMPACT_ATOMS: atom_id res chain seq x y z
N SER A 1 -6.43 34.04 -1.89
CA SER A 1 -5.11 34.00 -2.49
C SER A 1 -4.92 32.75 -3.34
N GLY A 2 -3.90 32.73 -4.19
CA GLY A 2 -3.58 31.58 -5.03
C GLY A 2 -3.24 30.34 -4.24
N ARG A 3 -2.62 30.50 -3.07
CA ARG A 3 -2.27 29.38 -2.18
C ARG A 3 -3.50 28.67 -1.63
N ASP A 4 -4.53 29.42 -1.26
CA ASP A 4 -5.75 28.84 -0.73
C ASP A 4 -6.48 28.01 -1.79
N LYS A 5 -6.51 28.51 -3.03
CA LYS A 5 -7.10 27.80 -4.16
C LYS A 5 -6.32 26.52 -4.52
N GLU A 6 -4.99 26.59 -4.47
CA GLU A 6 -4.14 25.43 -4.71
C GLU A 6 -4.34 24.35 -3.63
N LYS A 7 -4.42 24.79 -2.37
CA LYS A 7 -4.68 23.87 -1.25
C LYS A 7 -6.02 23.19 -1.40
N GLU A 8 -7.08 23.94 -1.74
CA GLU A 8 -8.40 23.40 -1.97
C GLU A 8 -8.42 22.39 -3.11
N ARG A 9 -7.74 22.69 -4.21
CA ARG A 9 -7.61 21.77 -5.35
C ARG A 9 -6.89 20.50 -4.95
N LEU A 10 -5.83 20.59 -4.18
CA LEU A 10 -5.07 19.46 -3.70
C LEU A 10 -5.90 18.58 -2.77
N GLU A 11 -6.62 19.19 -1.83
CA GLU A 11 -7.51 18.48 -0.92
C GLU A 11 -8.61 17.74 -1.68
N LEU A 12 -9.21 18.40 -2.69
CA LEU A 12 -10.23 17.79 -3.54
C LEU A 12 -9.65 16.63 -4.34
N ALA A 13 -8.46 16.83 -4.93
CA ALA A 13 -7.79 15.78 -5.70
C ALA A 13 -7.50 14.56 -4.85
N ARG A 14 -7.01 14.75 -3.62
CA ARG A 14 -6.75 13.66 -2.68
C ARG A 14 -8.03 12.95 -2.26
N LYS A 15 -9.11 13.69 -2.07
CA LYS A 15 -10.41 13.10 -1.74
C LYS A 15 -10.93 12.24 -2.88
N ILE A 16 -10.83 12.71 -4.11
CA ILE A 16 -11.23 11.95 -5.30
C ILE A 16 -10.36 10.70 -5.41
N LEU A 17 -9.04 10.82 -5.20
CA LEU A 17 -8.12 9.70 -5.21
C LEU A 17 -8.56 8.64 -4.19
N ALA A 18 -8.81 9.06 -2.94
CA ALA A 18 -9.16 8.16 -1.86
C ALA A 18 -10.52 7.49 -2.05
N THR A 19 -11.51 8.19 -2.64
CA THR A 19 -12.88 7.69 -2.74
C THR A 19 -13.18 6.97 -4.05
N LYS A 20 -12.42 7.24 -5.12
CA LYS A 20 -12.71 6.69 -6.45
C LYS A 20 -11.57 5.86 -7.02
N HIS A 21 -10.35 6.38 -7.01
CA HIS A 21 -9.22 5.75 -7.71
C HIS A 21 -8.50 4.70 -6.88
N LEU A 22 -8.17 5.01 -5.63
CA LEU A 22 -7.48 4.05 -4.76
C LEU A 22 -8.30 2.79 -4.51
N PRO A 23 -9.62 2.88 -4.22
CA PRO A 23 -10.40 1.66 -4.05
C PRO A 23 -10.42 0.77 -5.29
N LYS A 24 -10.47 1.33 -6.49
CA LYS A 24 -10.41 0.54 -7.73
C LYS A 24 -9.06 -0.14 -7.89
N TRP A 25 -7.99 0.58 -7.60
CA TRP A 25 -6.63 0.05 -7.69
C TRP A 25 -6.40 -1.05 -6.65
N PHE A 26 -6.84 -0.81 -5.41
CA PHE A 26 -6.74 -1.81 -4.35
C PHE A 26 -7.53 -3.07 -4.69
N GLN A 27 -8.72 -2.91 -5.26
CA GLN A 27 -9.51 -4.07 -5.68
C GLN A 27 -8.82 -4.85 -6.81
N PHE A 28 -8.19 -4.16 -7.72
CA PHE A 28 -7.40 -4.79 -8.78
C PHE A 28 -6.25 -5.62 -8.18
N LEU A 29 -5.51 -5.05 -7.25
CA LEU A 29 -4.42 -5.75 -6.56
C LEU A 29 -4.95 -6.94 -5.75
N GLU A 30 -6.06 -6.75 -5.05
CA GLU A 30 -6.71 -7.81 -4.27
C GLU A 30 -7.08 -8.99 -5.17
N ASN A 31 -7.66 -8.70 -6.34
CA ASN A 31 -8.03 -9.73 -7.31
C ASN A 31 -6.81 -10.49 -7.82
N LEU A 32 -5.69 -9.81 -8.06
CA LEU A 32 -4.44 -10.47 -8.46
C LEU A 32 -3.97 -11.45 -7.40
N LEU A 33 -4.04 -11.06 -6.12
CA LEU A 33 -3.66 -11.93 -5.01
C LEU A 33 -4.62 -13.12 -4.88
N LEU A 34 -5.92 -12.89 -5.10
CA LEU A 34 -6.92 -13.96 -5.06
C LEU A 34 -6.71 -14.98 -6.18
N GLU A 35 -6.21 -14.56 -7.33
CA GLU A 35 -5.92 -15.45 -8.45
C GLU A 35 -4.71 -16.35 -8.18
N ASN A 36 -3.77 -15.91 -7.36
CA ASN A 36 -2.59 -16.71 -7.02
C ASN A 36 -2.93 -17.71 -5.91
N LYS A 37 -3.12 -18.96 -6.29
CA LYS A 37 -3.47 -20.04 -5.37
C LYS A 37 -2.26 -20.63 -4.64
N ASP A 38 -1.04 -20.29 -5.07
CA ASP A 38 0.19 -20.89 -4.54
C ASP A 38 0.68 -20.19 -3.28
N SER A 39 0.39 -18.90 -3.11
CA SER A 39 0.87 -18.13 -1.98
C SER A 39 0.08 -16.82 -1.78
N ASN A 40 0.47 -16.06 -0.77
CA ASN A 40 -0.07 -14.72 -0.51
C ASN A 40 0.75 -13.61 -1.20
N PHE A 41 1.58 -13.99 -2.18
CA PHE A 41 2.38 -13.03 -2.97
C PHE A 41 1.77 -12.83 -4.36
N PHE A 42 2.23 -11.79 -5.08
CA PHE A 42 1.69 -11.49 -6.41
C PHE A 42 2.09 -12.50 -7.48
N VAL A 43 3.29 -13.06 -7.37
CA VAL A 43 3.83 -13.98 -8.37
C VAL A 43 4.40 -15.24 -7.70
N GLY A 44 3.89 -16.41 -8.10
CA GLY A 44 4.41 -17.69 -7.61
C GLY A 44 4.27 -17.85 -6.09
N ASN A 45 5.23 -18.53 -5.50
CA ASN A 45 5.24 -18.84 -4.07
C ASN A 45 6.39 -18.19 -3.29
N LYS A 46 7.09 -17.24 -3.94
CA LYS A 46 8.21 -16.53 -3.33
C LYS A 46 7.98 -15.03 -3.38
N ILE A 47 8.53 -14.33 -2.39
CA ILE A 47 8.50 -12.88 -2.38
C ILE A 47 9.28 -12.33 -3.59
N SER A 48 8.74 -11.29 -4.21
CA SER A 48 9.31 -10.66 -5.39
C SER A 48 9.49 -9.16 -5.19
N ILE A 49 10.16 -8.50 -6.14
CA ILE A 49 10.31 -7.04 -6.13
C ILE A 49 8.93 -6.36 -6.19
N ALA A 50 7.96 -6.96 -6.90
CA ALA A 50 6.60 -6.44 -6.96
C ALA A 50 5.95 -6.39 -5.57
N ASP A 51 6.12 -7.46 -4.78
CA ASP A 51 5.59 -7.50 -3.40
C ASP A 51 6.20 -6.39 -2.53
N LEU A 52 7.51 -6.20 -2.64
CA LEU A 52 8.22 -5.17 -1.87
C LEU A 52 7.77 -3.76 -2.27
N ALA A 53 7.67 -3.48 -3.56
CA ALA A 53 7.26 -2.18 -4.05
C ALA A 53 5.84 -1.85 -3.64
N ILE A 54 4.91 -2.78 -3.79
CA ILE A 54 3.52 -2.60 -3.41
C ILE A 54 3.39 -2.48 -1.89
N TRP A 55 4.11 -3.31 -1.12
CA TRP A 55 4.12 -3.23 0.33
C TRP A 55 4.52 -1.83 0.83
N ARG A 56 5.59 -1.27 0.28
CA ARG A 56 6.04 0.08 0.65
C ARG A 56 4.98 1.13 0.32
N LEU A 57 4.41 1.04 -0.88
CA LEU A 57 3.39 1.98 -1.32
C LEU A 57 2.13 1.90 -0.48
N LEU A 58 1.65 0.68 -0.18
CA LEU A 58 0.47 0.48 0.67
C LEU A 58 0.72 1.01 2.08
N GLY A 59 1.91 0.79 2.62
CA GLY A 59 2.29 1.31 3.93
C GLY A 59 2.24 2.84 3.97
N TRP A 60 2.75 3.49 2.94
CA TRP A 60 2.73 4.95 2.84
C TRP A 60 1.30 5.47 2.69
N LEU A 61 0.50 4.87 1.80
CA LEU A 61 -0.89 5.29 1.56
C LEU A 61 -1.78 5.12 2.79
N SER A 62 -1.51 4.14 3.64
CA SER A 62 -2.29 3.86 4.84
C SER A 62 -1.68 4.44 6.12
N SER A 63 -0.61 5.24 6.00
CA SER A 63 0.10 5.79 7.16
C SER A 63 -0.63 6.93 7.88
N GLY A 64 -1.61 7.55 7.20
CA GLY A 64 -2.26 8.75 7.71
C GLY A 64 -1.48 10.04 7.45
N LEU A 65 -0.34 9.95 6.76
CA LEU A 65 0.50 11.12 6.43
C LEU A 65 -0.06 11.93 5.26
N LEU A 66 -0.91 11.33 4.44
CA LEU A 66 -1.55 12.01 3.32
C LEU A 66 -2.90 12.58 3.73
N ASP A 67 -3.05 13.89 3.70
CA ASP A 67 -4.32 14.54 3.97
C ASP A 67 -5.37 14.09 2.95
N GLY A 68 -6.56 13.75 3.43
CA GLY A 68 -7.64 13.28 2.58
C GLY A 68 -7.61 11.78 2.27
N VAL A 69 -6.56 11.06 2.68
CA VAL A 69 -6.48 9.61 2.55
C VAL A 69 -6.53 9.00 3.96
N PRO A 70 -7.63 8.29 4.31
CA PRO A 70 -7.77 7.71 5.65
C PRO A 70 -6.71 6.64 5.93
N ALA A 71 -6.23 6.57 7.18
CA ALA A 71 -5.27 5.55 7.59
C ALA A 71 -5.85 4.13 7.50
N ASN A 72 -7.18 4.00 7.58
CA ASN A 72 -7.87 2.70 7.50
C ASN A 72 -8.34 2.34 6.08
N ILE A 73 -7.79 3.00 5.06
CA ILE A 73 -8.23 2.81 3.67
C ILE A 73 -8.06 1.36 3.18
N LEU A 74 -7.13 0.60 3.76
CA LEU A 74 -6.88 -0.80 3.38
C LEU A 74 -7.73 -1.81 4.14
N GLU A 75 -8.48 -1.38 5.15
CA GLU A 75 -9.24 -2.28 6.02
C GLU A 75 -10.12 -3.30 5.28
N PRO A 76 -10.86 -2.93 4.21
CA PRO A 76 -11.71 -3.87 3.49
C PRO A 76 -10.96 -4.92 2.65
N TYR A 77 -9.66 -4.78 2.47
CA TYR A 77 -8.89 -5.60 1.52
C TYR A 77 -8.06 -6.65 2.26
N GLU A 78 -8.69 -7.79 2.55
CA GLU A 78 -8.11 -8.86 3.35
C GLU A 78 -6.79 -9.39 2.78
N LYS A 79 -6.73 -9.65 1.47
CA LYS A 79 -5.52 -10.19 0.83
C LYS A 79 -4.37 -9.18 0.83
N LEU A 80 -4.66 -7.90 0.67
CA LEU A 80 -3.63 -6.86 0.78
C LEU A 80 -3.07 -6.78 2.20
N ASN A 81 -3.92 -6.94 3.21
CA ASN A 81 -3.48 -6.96 4.60
C ASN A 81 -2.65 -8.20 4.91
N GLU A 82 -3.02 -9.36 4.38
CA GLU A 82 -2.23 -10.59 4.49
C GLU A 82 -0.85 -10.42 3.83
N LEU A 83 -0.81 -9.82 2.63
CA LEU A 83 0.45 -9.52 1.94
C LEU A 83 1.35 -8.65 2.80
N ARG A 84 0.80 -7.59 3.39
CA ARG A 84 1.57 -6.68 4.25
C ARG A 84 2.18 -7.40 5.44
N GLU A 85 1.43 -8.29 6.07
CA GLU A 85 1.94 -9.07 7.20
C GLU A 85 3.03 -10.04 6.77
N GLU A 86 2.83 -10.76 5.66
CA GLU A 86 3.81 -11.72 5.15
C GLU A 86 5.12 -11.04 4.79
N VAL A 87 5.07 -9.89 4.12
CA VAL A 87 6.27 -9.12 3.75
C VAL A 87 6.96 -8.59 5.01
N TYR A 88 6.20 -8.03 5.94
CA TYR A 88 6.75 -7.49 7.19
C TYR A 88 7.49 -8.54 8.01
N LYS A 89 6.97 -9.76 8.06
CA LYS A 89 7.56 -10.87 8.82
C LYS A 89 8.72 -11.55 8.10
N HIS A 90 8.90 -11.26 6.80
CA HIS A 90 9.92 -11.97 6.01
C HIS A 90 11.33 -11.58 6.47
N PRO A 91 12.19 -12.58 6.82
CA PRO A 91 13.53 -12.27 7.36
C PRO A 91 14.42 -11.46 6.42
N LYS A 92 14.35 -11.73 5.12
CA LYS A 92 15.13 -11.00 4.11
C LYS A 92 14.69 -9.55 4.00
N VAL A 93 13.40 -9.27 4.18
CA VAL A 93 12.86 -7.91 4.16
C VAL A 93 13.33 -7.14 5.38
N ASN A 94 13.27 -7.75 6.56
CA ASN A 94 13.76 -7.14 7.78
C ASN A 94 15.25 -6.80 7.67
N GLU A 95 16.05 -7.71 7.14
CA GLU A 95 17.47 -7.49 6.90
C GLU A 95 17.69 -6.33 5.93
N TRP A 96 16.96 -6.31 4.82
CA TRP A 96 17.05 -5.25 3.83
C TRP A 96 16.65 -3.89 4.41
N MET A 97 15.58 -3.82 5.19
CA MET A 97 15.14 -2.59 5.83
C MET A 97 16.19 -2.04 6.80
N LEU A 98 16.81 -2.93 7.60
CA LEU A 98 17.87 -2.55 8.52
C LEU A 98 19.09 -1.99 7.77
N LYS A 99 19.48 -2.62 6.65
CA LYS A 99 20.61 -2.16 5.84
C LYS A 99 20.33 -0.85 5.12
N THR A 100 19.13 -0.66 4.62
CA THR A 100 18.77 0.49 3.78
C THR A 100 18.37 1.70 4.61
N TYR A 101 17.59 1.52 5.66
CA TYR A 101 17.01 2.60 6.46
C TYR A 101 17.48 2.62 7.91
N GLY A 102 18.26 1.63 8.34
CA GLY A 102 18.72 1.52 9.72
C GLY A 102 17.63 1.14 10.71
N LYS A 103 16.42 0.86 10.25
CA LYS A 103 15.29 0.47 11.09
C LYS A 103 14.23 -0.27 10.28
N ILE A 104 13.40 -1.03 10.97
CA ILE A 104 12.23 -1.69 10.40
C ILE A 104 11.06 -0.70 10.46
N ILE A 105 10.44 -0.45 9.33
CA ILE A 105 9.33 0.49 9.23
C ILE A 105 7.99 -0.24 9.38
#